data_d77f4d794a45c5e28e3fa238f10a80b1
#
_entry.id   d77f4d794a45c5e28e3fa238f10a80b1
#
_cell.length_a   1.000
_cell.length_b   1.000
_cell.length_c   1.000
_cell.angle_alpha   90.00
_cell.angle_beta   90.00
_cell.angle_gamma   90.00
#
_symmetry.space_group_name_H-M   'P 1'
#
loop_
_entity.id
_entity.type
_entity.pdbx_description
1 polymer ?
#
loop_
_entity_poly.entity_id
_entity_poly.type
_entity_poly.pdbx_seq_one_letter_code
_entity_poly.pdbx_strand_id
1 'polypeptide(L)'
;PYDEKKGLRFHKDNILLDPYARAVTGQRHWGERPEGGKDFVYHARVVENNFDWEKSCFLNHPFEDLVIYEMHVRGFTRDASSGVKAPGTFEGLREKIPYLKDLGINAVELMPIFEFDEMEDTRVVDGERLYNYWGYNTVCFFAPNTSYTSVVEHNHEGDELKNLIYELKENGIEVILDVVFNHTAEGNEKGPCFSFKGIDNNIYYMLTPDGYYYNFSGCGNVMNCNHPIVRKFIIDCLRYWVINYRVDGFRFDLASILSRDQNGAPMENPPILQGL
;
A
#
# COMPACT_ATOMS: atom_id res chain seq x y z
N PRO A 1 21.05 -16.82 9.25
CA PRO A 1 21.67 -16.41 10.52
C PRO A 1 21.78 -14.90 10.59
N TYR A 2 21.64 -14.33 11.80
CA TYR A 2 21.82 -12.91 12.03
C TYR A 2 23.32 -12.56 11.95
N ASP A 3 23.68 -11.58 11.12
CA ASP A 3 25.04 -11.04 11.03
C ASP A 3 24.94 -9.56 10.61
N GLU A 4 25.03 -8.69 11.59
CA GLU A 4 24.79 -7.24 11.40
C GLU A 4 25.75 -6.62 10.38
N LYS A 5 27.04 -6.99 10.43
CA LYS A 5 28.07 -6.47 9.53
C LYS A 5 27.90 -6.90 8.06
N LYS A 6 27.19 -8.01 7.86
CA LYS A 6 26.84 -8.51 6.52
C LYS A 6 25.42 -8.12 6.10
N GLY A 7 24.72 -7.33 6.90
CA GLY A 7 23.34 -6.95 6.64
C GLY A 7 22.35 -8.09 6.75
N LEU A 8 22.68 -9.22 7.39
CA LEU A 8 21.78 -10.36 7.56
C LEU A 8 20.90 -10.15 8.79
N ARG A 9 19.58 -10.07 8.60
CA ARG A 9 18.62 -9.74 9.67
C ARG A 9 17.71 -10.90 10.07
N PHE A 10 17.90 -12.10 9.53
CA PHE A 10 17.12 -13.27 9.89
C PHE A 10 17.28 -13.63 11.38
N HIS A 11 16.16 -13.76 12.07
CA HIS A 11 16.09 -14.25 13.44
C HIS A 11 15.10 -15.41 13.53
N LYS A 12 15.52 -16.54 14.06
CA LYS A 12 14.75 -17.80 14.06
C LYS A 12 13.40 -17.72 14.82
N ASP A 13 13.26 -16.78 15.74
CA ASP A 13 12.07 -16.60 16.58
C ASP A 13 11.11 -15.55 16.02
N ASN A 14 11.48 -14.85 14.93
CA ASN A 14 10.58 -13.90 14.29
C ASN A 14 9.59 -14.63 13.40
N ILE A 15 8.30 -14.30 13.57
CA ILE A 15 7.26 -14.65 12.60
C ILE A 15 7.32 -13.62 11.49
N LEU A 16 7.43 -14.08 10.25
CA LEU A 16 7.55 -13.23 9.08
C LEU A 16 6.25 -13.28 8.27
N LEU A 17 5.77 -12.11 7.87
CA LEU A 17 4.67 -11.96 6.95
C LEU A 17 5.13 -12.34 5.54
N ASP A 18 4.34 -13.14 4.84
CA ASP A 18 4.53 -13.41 3.42
C ASP A 18 4.41 -12.10 2.62
N PRO A 19 5.43 -11.69 1.85
CA PRO A 19 5.37 -10.48 1.01
C PRO A 19 4.22 -10.50 -0.01
N TYR A 20 3.72 -11.66 -0.40
CA TYR A 20 2.61 -11.85 -1.32
C TYR A 20 1.25 -12.08 -0.62
N ALA A 21 1.15 -11.82 0.68
CA ALA A 21 -0.11 -11.96 1.41
C ALA A 21 -1.18 -11.03 0.81
N ARG A 22 -2.34 -11.60 0.48
CA ARG A 22 -3.46 -10.88 -0.16
C ARG A 22 -4.44 -10.27 0.84
N ALA A 23 -4.35 -10.69 2.09
CA ALA A 23 -5.01 -10.12 3.24
C ALA A 23 -4.18 -10.41 4.48
N VAL A 24 -4.35 -9.58 5.49
CA VAL A 24 -3.60 -9.68 6.74
C VAL A 24 -4.53 -9.53 7.95
N THR A 25 -4.07 -10.05 9.08
CA THR A 25 -4.62 -9.66 10.38
C THR A 25 -4.16 -8.23 10.66
N GLY A 26 -5.05 -7.26 10.62
CA GLY A 26 -4.68 -5.85 10.72
C GLY A 26 -5.52 -5.10 11.76
N GLN A 27 -5.39 -3.80 11.74
CA GLN A 27 -6.10 -2.88 12.61
C GLN A 27 -7.47 -2.61 12.01
N ARG A 28 -8.49 -3.28 12.49
CA ARG A 28 -9.87 -3.15 11.98
C ARG A 28 -10.51 -1.79 12.23
N HIS A 29 -10.02 -1.07 13.24
CA HIS A 29 -10.50 0.24 13.59
C HIS A 29 -9.34 1.22 13.64
N TRP A 30 -9.49 2.30 12.93
CA TRP A 30 -8.49 3.35 12.88
C TRP A 30 -8.13 3.88 14.27
N GLY A 31 -6.84 3.86 14.58
CA GLY A 31 -6.31 4.36 15.84
C GLY A 31 -6.39 3.37 17.00
N GLU A 32 -6.76 2.12 16.73
CA GLU A 32 -6.83 1.06 17.72
C GLU A 32 -5.82 -0.05 17.40
N ARG A 33 -5.06 -0.48 18.39
CA ARG A 33 -4.21 -1.66 18.25
C ARG A 33 -5.05 -2.93 18.35
N PRO A 34 -4.78 -3.94 17.50
CA PRO A 34 -5.35 -5.28 17.66
C PRO A 34 -4.98 -5.90 19.01
N GLU A 35 -5.65 -7.00 19.36
CA GLU A 35 -5.26 -7.82 20.52
C GLU A 35 -3.75 -8.19 20.41
N GLY A 36 -3.01 -8.05 21.52
CA GLY A 36 -1.55 -8.17 21.56
C GLY A 36 -0.83 -6.83 21.69
N GLY A 37 -1.48 -5.72 21.36
CA GLY A 37 -0.92 -4.38 21.56
C GLY A 37 0.43 -4.19 20.87
N LYS A 38 1.51 -3.94 21.63
CA LYS A 38 2.87 -3.74 21.09
C LYS A 38 3.49 -5.01 20.52
N ASP A 39 3.03 -6.19 20.98
CA ASP A 39 3.52 -7.50 20.54
C ASP A 39 2.66 -8.06 19.39
N PHE A 40 1.80 -7.24 18.78
CA PHE A 40 1.01 -7.64 17.63
C PHE A 40 1.89 -8.03 16.45
N VAL A 41 1.57 -9.17 15.85
CA VAL A 41 2.27 -9.71 14.67
C VAL A 41 1.26 -9.84 13.52
N TYR A 42 1.62 -9.31 12.36
CA TYR A 42 0.83 -9.50 11.14
C TYR A 42 0.90 -10.97 10.69
N HIS A 43 -0.26 -11.56 10.41
CA HIS A 43 -0.36 -12.88 9.79
C HIS A 43 -1.07 -12.76 8.45
N ALA A 44 -0.61 -13.52 7.47
CA ALA A 44 -1.30 -13.65 6.20
C ALA A 44 -2.63 -14.39 6.37
N ARG A 45 -3.63 -13.99 5.60
CA ARG A 45 -4.94 -14.65 5.51
C ARG A 45 -5.17 -15.19 4.11
N VAL A 46 -5.88 -16.31 4.03
CA VAL A 46 -6.34 -16.86 2.76
C VAL A 46 -7.56 -16.07 2.31
N VAL A 47 -7.59 -15.69 1.03
CA VAL A 47 -8.70 -14.95 0.41
C VAL A 47 -9.24 -15.75 -0.76
N GLU A 48 -10.55 -15.87 -0.84
CA GLU A 48 -11.22 -16.41 -2.01
C GLU A 48 -11.26 -15.38 -3.14
N ASN A 49 -10.91 -15.79 -4.35
CA ASN A 49 -10.90 -14.92 -5.52
C ASN A 49 -12.10 -15.25 -6.42
N ASN A 50 -13.30 -15.01 -5.91
CA ASN A 50 -14.58 -15.32 -6.57
C ASN A 50 -15.47 -14.08 -6.78
N PHE A 51 -14.88 -12.86 -6.71
CA PHE A 51 -15.61 -11.63 -6.94
C PHE A 51 -16.12 -11.56 -8.39
N ASP A 52 -17.39 -11.25 -8.56
CA ASP A 52 -18.04 -11.16 -9.86
C ASP A 52 -17.77 -9.82 -10.56
N TRP A 53 -16.95 -9.85 -11.59
CA TRP A 53 -16.63 -8.70 -12.44
C TRP A 53 -17.38 -8.69 -13.79
N GLU A 54 -18.40 -9.53 -13.99
CA GLU A 54 -18.98 -9.83 -15.31
C GLU A 54 -19.28 -8.60 -16.18
N LYS A 55 -19.73 -7.51 -15.60
CA LYS A 55 -20.08 -6.28 -16.32
C LYS A 55 -19.01 -5.19 -16.31
N SER A 56 -17.98 -5.36 -15.50
CA SER A 56 -16.91 -4.36 -15.39
C SER A 56 -15.95 -4.47 -16.57
N CYS A 57 -15.67 -3.33 -17.20
CA CYS A 57 -14.64 -3.17 -18.23
C CYS A 57 -13.68 -2.05 -17.89
N PHE A 58 -12.51 -2.04 -18.53
CA PHE A 58 -11.64 -0.87 -18.49
C PHE A 58 -12.25 0.25 -19.33
N LEU A 59 -12.30 1.45 -18.77
CA LEU A 59 -12.92 2.61 -19.43
C LEU A 59 -12.01 3.16 -20.52
N ASN A 60 -10.69 3.13 -20.29
CA ASN A 60 -9.65 3.59 -21.22
C ASN A 60 -9.90 5.04 -21.71
N HIS A 61 -10.18 5.96 -20.78
CA HIS A 61 -10.24 7.38 -21.13
C HIS A 61 -8.91 7.82 -21.73
N PRO A 62 -8.92 8.67 -22.79
CA PRO A 62 -7.70 9.29 -23.27
C PRO A 62 -7.02 10.07 -22.14
N PHE A 63 -5.69 9.95 -22.03
CA PHE A 63 -4.95 10.55 -20.92
C PHE A 63 -5.13 12.08 -20.84
N GLU A 64 -5.24 12.73 -21.99
CA GLU A 64 -5.50 14.17 -22.13
C GLU A 64 -6.89 14.61 -21.67
N ASP A 65 -7.85 13.69 -21.56
CA ASP A 65 -9.23 13.96 -21.13
C ASP A 65 -9.43 13.66 -19.63
N LEU A 66 -8.41 13.16 -18.92
CA LEU A 66 -8.53 12.82 -17.52
C LEU A 66 -8.67 14.07 -16.64
N VAL A 67 -9.71 14.08 -15.82
CA VAL A 67 -9.89 15.01 -14.70
C VAL A 67 -9.77 14.21 -13.42
N ILE A 68 -8.58 14.23 -12.83
CA ILE A 68 -8.21 13.39 -11.69
C ILE A 68 -8.52 14.11 -10.38
N TYR A 69 -9.21 13.43 -9.47
CA TYR A 69 -9.39 13.87 -8.09
C TYR A 69 -8.56 12.99 -7.16
N GLU A 70 -7.48 13.54 -6.63
CA GLU A 70 -6.69 12.89 -5.59
C GLU A 70 -7.41 12.96 -4.25
N MET A 71 -7.56 11.83 -3.55
CA MET A 71 -8.27 11.77 -2.28
C MET A 71 -7.72 10.73 -1.32
N HIS A 72 -7.86 11.04 -0.03
CA HIS A 72 -7.60 10.11 1.04
C HIS A 72 -8.89 9.39 1.42
N VAL A 73 -8.92 8.05 1.37
CA VAL A 73 -10.13 7.24 1.60
C VAL A 73 -10.82 7.62 2.91
N ARG A 74 -10.05 7.65 4.02
CA ARG A 74 -10.61 8.03 5.32
C ARG A 74 -11.02 9.50 5.38
N GLY A 75 -10.14 10.40 4.93
CA GLY A 75 -10.35 11.85 5.05
C GLY A 75 -11.57 12.35 4.29
N PHE A 76 -11.85 11.75 3.14
CA PHE A 76 -12.92 12.21 2.27
C PHE A 76 -14.32 12.13 2.89
N THR A 77 -14.57 11.15 3.76
CA THR A 77 -15.90 10.94 4.35
C THR A 77 -15.94 10.97 5.87
N ARG A 78 -14.81 11.22 6.55
CA ARG A 78 -14.73 11.11 8.02
C ARG A 78 -15.55 12.16 8.76
N ASP A 79 -15.64 13.37 8.23
CA ASP A 79 -16.43 14.43 8.85
C ASP A 79 -17.94 14.13 8.79
N ALA A 80 -18.67 14.52 9.85
CA ALA A 80 -20.10 14.28 9.95
C ALA A 80 -20.91 14.94 8.84
N SER A 81 -20.42 16.03 8.25
CA SER A 81 -21.04 16.69 7.10
C SER A 81 -21.09 15.83 5.83
N SER A 82 -20.27 14.76 5.77
CA SER A 82 -20.36 13.79 4.68
C SER A 82 -21.72 13.09 4.61
N GLY A 83 -22.37 12.86 5.76
CA GLY A 83 -23.67 12.22 5.85
C GLY A 83 -23.69 10.74 5.47
N VAL A 84 -22.51 10.09 5.31
CA VAL A 84 -22.43 8.67 4.95
C VAL A 84 -22.61 7.76 6.17
N LYS A 85 -23.00 6.51 5.93
CA LYS A 85 -23.26 5.52 7.01
C LYS A 85 -21.98 4.92 7.58
N ALA A 86 -20.96 4.74 6.72
CA ALA A 86 -19.65 4.17 7.10
C ALA A 86 -18.51 5.17 6.86
N PRO A 87 -18.38 6.25 7.67
CA PRO A 87 -17.43 7.30 7.43
C PRO A 87 -15.99 6.83 7.56
N GLY A 88 -15.16 7.23 6.60
CA GLY A 88 -13.73 6.91 6.56
C GLY A 88 -13.40 5.53 6.02
N THR A 89 -14.30 4.89 5.29
CA THR A 89 -14.13 3.56 4.71
C THR A 89 -14.37 3.55 3.21
N PHE A 90 -14.02 2.44 2.54
CA PHE A 90 -14.35 2.22 1.13
C PHE A 90 -15.85 2.29 0.87
N GLU A 91 -16.67 1.75 1.77
CA GLU A 91 -18.14 1.83 1.68
C GLU A 91 -18.64 3.27 1.79
N GLY A 92 -18.09 4.07 2.73
CA GLY A 92 -18.43 5.48 2.84
C GLY A 92 -18.05 6.28 1.59
N LEU A 93 -16.91 5.96 0.97
CA LEU A 93 -16.52 6.57 -0.29
C LEU A 93 -17.47 6.18 -1.43
N ARG A 94 -17.93 4.93 -1.48
CA ARG A 94 -18.92 4.42 -2.43
C ARG A 94 -20.22 5.24 -2.41
N GLU A 95 -20.70 5.60 -1.21
CA GLU A 95 -21.89 6.46 -1.06
C GLU A 95 -21.70 7.86 -1.68
N LYS A 96 -20.47 8.30 -1.96
CA LYS A 96 -20.13 9.60 -2.55
C LYS A 96 -19.93 9.58 -4.07
N ILE A 97 -20.08 8.46 -4.73
CA ILE A 97 -19.98 8.38 -6.20
C ILE A 97 -20.90 9.36 -6.92
N PRO A 98 -22.17 9.55 -6.52
CA PRO A 98 -23.03 10.57 -7.14
C PRO A 98 -22.44 11.99 -7.07
N TYR A 99 -21.84 12.35 -5.93
CA TYR A 99 -21.17 13.64 -5.76
C TYR A 99 -19.96 13.79 -6.71
N LEU A 100 -19.14 12.75 -6.82
CA LEU A 100 -17.97 12.75 -7.71
C LEU A 100 -18.38 12.91 -9.18
N LYS A 101 -19.47 12.25 -9.55
CA LYS A 101 -20.05 12.35 -10.88
C LYS A 101 -20.60 13.77 -11.18
N ASP A 102 -21.30 14.36 -10.22
CA ASP A 102 -21.82 15.73 -10.33
C ASP A 102 -20.68 16.76 -10.40
N LEU A 103 -19.56 16.47 -9.75
CA LEU A 103 -18.35 17.31 -9.83
C LEU A 103 -17.71 17.29 -11.23
N GLY A 104 -18.02 16.27 -12.04
CA GLY A 104 -17.55 16.15 -13.41
C GLY A 104 -16.16 15.55 -13.56
N ILE A 105 -15.65 14.86 -12.53
CA ILE A 105 -14.40 14.11 -12.63
C ILE A 105 -14.61 12.77 -13.33
N ASN A 106 -13.58 12.23 -13.95
CA ASN A 106 -13.60 10.92 -14.61
C ASN A 106 -12.48 9.98 -14.15
N ALA A 107 -11.68 10.39 -13.17
CA ALA A 107 -10.73 9.53 -12.48
C ALA A 107 -10.57 9.94 -11.02
N VAL A 108 -10.38 8.95 -10.14
CA VAL A 108 -9.95 9.16 -8.76
C VAL A 108 -8.54 8.60 -8.59
N GLU A 109 -7.67 9.37 -7.92
CA GLU A 109 -6.39 8.90 -7.43
C GLU A 109 -6.50 8.67 -5.92
N LEU A 110 -6.47 7.40 -5.51
CA LEU A 110 -6.54 7.06 -4.10
C LEU A 110 -5.13 7.12 -3.50
N MET A 111 -4.92 8.01 -2.52
CA MET A 111 -3.73 7.99 -1.67
C MET A 111 -3.55 6.58 -1.10
N PRO A 112 -2.35 6.20 -0.60
CA PRO A 112 -2.01 4.80 -0.34
C PRO A 112 -3.11 4.00 0.38
N ILE A 113 -3.54 2.92 -0.26
CA ILE A 113 -4.58 2.02 0.25
C ILE A 113 -4.04 0.62 0.61
N PHE A 114 -2.76 0.37 0.38
CA PHE A 114 -2.12 -0.86 0.83
C PHE A 114 -2.07 -0.88 2.36
N GLU A 115 -1.98 -2.06 2.97
CA GLU A 115 -1.90 -2.14 4.43
C GLU A 115 -0.70 -1.35 4.96
N PHE A 116 -0.97 -0.45 5.90
CA PHE A 116 0.01 0.30 6.68
C PHE A 116 -0.45 0.42 8.13
N ASP A 117 0.46 0.74 9.03
CA ASP A 117 0.18 0.92 10.45
C ASP A 117 0.05 2.41 10.78
N GLU A 118 -1.19 2.91 10.95
CA GLU A 118 -1.44 4.29 11.31
C GLU A 118 -0.99 4.62 12.75
N MET A 119 -0.75 3.59 13.56
CA MET A 119 -0.24 3.74 14.91
C MET A 119 1.28 3.88 14.99
N GLU A 120 1.99 3.68 13.88
CA GLU A 120 3.41 3.91 13.81
C GLU A 120 3.72 5.41 13.78
N ASP A 121 4.81 5.81 14.45
CA ASP A 121 5.27 7.21 14.52
C ASP A 121 4.20 8.21 15.00
N THR A 122 3.31 7.80 15.89
CA THR A 122 2.30 8.70 16.45
C THR A 122 2.94 9.79 17.30
N ARG A 123 2.35 10.99 17.26
CA ARG A 123 2.74 12.14 18.06
C ARG A 123 1.56 12.65 18.88
N VAL A 124 1.85 13.31 19.99
CA VAL A 124 0.83 14.03 20.76
C VAL A 124 1.11 15.52 20.63
N VAL A 125 0.12 16.26 20.11
CA VAL A 125 0.18 17.72 19.95
C VAL A 125 -1.06 18.29 20.60
N ASP A 126 -0.89 19.23 21.54
CA ASP A 126 -1.97 19.87 22.29
C ASP A 126 -2.94 18.88 22.96
N GLY A 127 -2.44 17.72 23.38
CA GLY A 127 -3.22 16.64 24.01
C GLY A 127 -3.91 15.69 23.04
N GLU A 128 -3.87 15.96 21.75
CA GLU A 128 -4.42 15.08 20.71
C GLU A 128 -3.37 14.18 20.09
N ARG A 129 -3.71 12.92 19.87
CA ARG A 129 -2.84 11.95 19.19
C ARG A 129 -2.96 12.12 17.68
N LEU A 130 -1.83 12.40 17.03
CA LEU A 130 -1.71 12.41 15.58
C LEU A 130 -1.17 11.04 15.12
N TYR A 131 -1.75 10.52 14.06
CA TYR A 131 -1.44 9.22 13.49
C TYR A 131 -0.61 9.36 12.21
N ASN A 132 -0.01 8.25 11.74
CA ASN A 132 0.48 8.13 10.37
C ASN A 132 -0.74 8.12 9.43
N TYR A 133 -1.11 9.32 8.97
CA TYR A 133 -2.39 9.54 8.31
C TYR A 133 -2.37 9.15 6.82
N TRP A 134 -1.29 9.51 6.12
CA TRP A 134 -1.26 9.39 4.65
C TRP A 134 -1.00 7.97 4.14
N GLY A 135 -0.35 7.12 4.94
CA GLY A 135 -0.12 5.73 4.57
C GLY A 135 1.10 5.47 3.67
N TYR A 136 2.01 6.44 3.51
CA TYR A 136 3.26 6.24 2.76
C TYR A 136 4.27 5.41 3.56
N ASN A 137 3.85 4.28 4.10
CA ASN A 137 4.68 3.39 4.91
C ASN A 137 4.11 1.96 4.86
N THR A 138 4.31 1.29 3.72
CA THR A 138 3.63 0.04 3.39
C THR A 138 4.13 -1.14 4.23
N VAL A 139 3.19 -1.84 4.86
CA VAL A 139 3.39 -3.11 5.57
C VAL A 139 3.19 -4.30 4.63
N CYS A 140 2.11 -4.28 3.85
CA CYS A 140 1.77 -5.37 2.93
C CYS A 140 1.27 -4.84 1.59
N PHE A 141 1.94 -5.23 0.51
CA PHE A 141 1.74 -4.67 -0.83
C PHE A 141 0.56 -5.25 -1.60
N PHE A 142 0.10 -6.46 -1.25
CA PHE A 142 -1.01 -7.15 -1.93
C PHE A 142 -2.32 -7.10 -1.15
N ALA A 143 -2.34 -6.48 0.03
CA ALA A 143 -3.52 -6.40 0.88
C ALA A 143 -4.02 -4.96 0.99
N PRO A 144 -5.33 -4.71 0.84
CA PRO A 144 -5.92 -3.41 1.15
C PRO A 144 -5.86 -3.13 2.64
N ASN A 145 -5.82 -1.85 3.02
CA ASN A 145 -5.76 -1.41 4.41
C ASN A 145 -7.01 -1.86 5.18
N THR A 146 -6.79 -2.58 6.27
CA THR A 146 -7.85 -3.16 7.10
C THR A 146 -8.70 -2.10 7.80
N SER A 147 -8.14 -0.92 8.12
CA SER A 147 -8.85 0.19 8.77
C SER A 147 -9.77 0.95 7.83
N TYR A 148 -9.66 0.72 6.51
CA TYR A 148 -10.55 1.34 5.51
C TYR A 148 -11.76 0.47 5.17
N THR A 149 -11.90 -0.68 5.82
CA THR A 149 -13.03 -1.60 5.62
C THR A 149 -14.10 -1.37 6.68
N SER A 150 -15.36 -1.25 6.29
CA SER A 150 -16.48 -1.04 7.22
C SER A 150 -16.93 -2.32 7.91
N VAL A 151 -16.86 -3.45 7.20
CA VAL A 151 -17.23 -4.77 7.69
C VAL A 151 -16.14 -5.77 7.35
N VAL A 152 -15.69 -6.53 8.36
CA VAL A 152 -14.72 -7.60 8.15
C VAL A 152 -15.45 -8.90 7.86
N GLU A 153 -15.35 -9.36 6.61
CA GLU A 153 -15.81 -10.68 6.20
C GLU A 153 -14.58 -11.54 5.89
N HIS A 154 -14.40 -12.61 6.69
CA HIS A 154 -13.24 -13.48 6.53
C HIS A 154 -13.28 -14.23 5.20
N ASN A 155 -12.13 -14.37 4.56
CA ASN A 155 -11.88 -14.90 3.22
C ASN A 155 -12.40 -14.02 2.06
N HIS A 156 -13.05 -12.90 2.36
CA HIS A 156 -13.52 -11.91 1.41
C HIS A 156 -12.91 -10.52 1.65
N GLU A 157 -11.79 -10.51 2.35
CA GLU A 157 -11.02 -9.27 2.56
C GLU A 157 -10.68 -8.64 1.20
N GLY A 158 -10.99 -7.37 1.06
CA GLY A 158 -10.81 -6.61 -0.18
C GLY A 158 -12.06 -6.51 -1.06
N ASP A 159 -13.13 -7.26 -0.81
CA ASP A 159 -14.35 -7.19 -1.62
C ASP A 159 -15.05 -5.83 -1.49
N GLU A 160 -14.95 -5.17 -0.35
CA GLU A 160 -15.48 -3.80 -0.19
C GLU A 160 -14.76 -2.80 -1.11
N LEU A 161 -13.44 -2.90 -1.25
CA LEU A 161 -12.68 -2.11 -2.23
C LEU A 161 -13.05 -2.49 -3.67
N LYS A 162 -13.23 -3.77 -3.97
CA LYS A 162 -13.67 -4.22 -5.30
C LYS A 162 -15.05 -3.67 -5.65
N ASN A 163 -15.99 -3.67 -4.69
CA ASN A 163 -17.32 -3.06 -4.87
C ASN A 163 -17.22 -1.57 -5.18
N LEU A 164 -16.36 -0.83 -4.46
CA LEU A 164 -16.11 0.58 -4.74
C LEU A 164 -15.59 0.78 -6.18
N ILE A 165 -14.56 0.01 -6.56
CA ILE A 165 -13.97 0.12 -7.91
C ILE A 165 -15.00 -0.25 -8.99
N TYR A 166 -15.78 -1.31 -8.77
CA TYR A 166 -16.83 -1.72 -9.67
C TYR A 166 -17.83 -0.58 -9.91
N GLU A 167 -18.37 0.03 -8.85
CA GLU A 167 -19.35 1.11 -8.98
C GLU A 167 -18.75 2.40 -9.56
N LEU A 168 -17.49 2.73 -9.24
CA LEU A 168 -16.81 3.86 -9.88
C LEU A 168 -16.78 3.68 -11.40
N LYS A 169 -16.39 2.49 -11.88
CA LYS A 169 -16.35 2.16 -13.31
C LYS A 169 -17.73 2.22 -13.98
N GLU A 170 -18.77 1.67 -13.32
CA GLU A 170 -20.15 1.77 -13.81
C GLU A 170 -20.63 3.24 -13.95
N ASN A 171 -20.00 4.16 -13.23
CA ASN A 171 -20.26 5.58 -13.30
C ASN A 171 -19.26 6.36 -14.18
N GLY A 172 -18.41 5.67 -14.94
CA GLY A 172 -17.45 6.28 -15.85
C GLY A 172 -16.22 6.90 -15.18
N ILE A 173 -15.87 6.46 -13.98
CA ILE A 173 -14.74 6.97 -13.20
C ILE A 173 -13.65 5.91 -13.09
N GLU A 174 -12.46 6.20 -13.63
CA GLU A 174 -11.27 5.36 -13.50
C GLU A 174 -10.66 5.43 -12.10
N VAL A 175 -9.91 4.39 -11.73
CA VAL A 175 -9.24 4.31 -10.42
C VAL A 175 -7.74 4.19 -10.60
N ILE A 176 -7.02 5.15 -10.04
CA ILE A 176 -5.57 5.21 -9.97
C ILE A 176 -5.17 4.96 -8.52
N LEU A 177 -4.18 4.10 -8.28
CA LEU A 177 -3.62 3.88 -6.95
C LEU A 177 -2.28 4.58 -6.78
N ASP A 178 -2.13 5.32 -5.68
CA ASP A 178 -0.84 5.83 -5.25
C ASP A 178 -0.06 4.70 -4.56
N VAL A 179 1.11 4.35 -5.13
CA VAL A 179 1.91 3.20 -4.72
C VAL A 179 3.31 3.58 -4.29
N VAL A 180 3.77 2.96 -3.21
CA VAL A 180 5.05 3.27 -2.55
C VAL A 180 5.98 2.06 -2.65
N PHE A 181 6.83 2.02 -3.68
CA PHE A 181 7.82 0.95 -3.84
C PHE A 181 9.26 1.40 -3.53
N ASN A 182 9.46 2.66 -3.18
CA ASN A 182 10.79 3.17 -2.88
C ASN A 182 11.31 2.76 -1.49
N HIS A 183 10.42 2.46 -0.54
CA HIS A 183 10.74 2.00 0.82
C HIS A 183 9.62 1.13 1.40
N THR A 184 9.84 0.59 2.60
CA THR A 184 8.86 -0.20 3.35
C THR A 184 8.75 0.27 4.80
N ALA A 185 7.70 -0.18 5.50
CA ALA A 185 7.47 0.09 6.92
C ALA A 185 8.50 -0.59 7.86
N GLU A 186 9.46 -1.35 7.34
CA GLU A 186 10.48 -1.98 8.18
C GLU A 186 11.57 -1.01 8.66
N GLY A 187 11.58 0.27 8.21
CA GLY A 187 12.52 1.30 8.67
C GLY A 187 14.00 0.90 8.48
N ASN A 188 14.89 1.45 9.29
CA ASN A 188 16.32 1.15 9.26
C ASN A 188 16.71 -0.10 10.11
N GLU A 189 17.98 -0.23 10.49
CA GLU A 189 18.49 -1.35 11.29
C GLU A 189 17.83 -1.48 12.68
N LYS A 190 17.22 -0.40 13.19
CA LYS A 190 16.49 -0.35 14.48
C LYS A 190 14.99 -0.55 14.30
N GLY A 191 14.51 -0.51 13.06
CA GLY A 191 13.10 -0.71 12.75
C GLY A 191 12.68 -2.18 12.86
N PRO A 192 11.37 -2.45 12.75
CA PRO A 192 10.84 -3.80 12.87
C PRO A 192 11.37 -4.74 11.78
N CYS A 193 11.30 -6.04 12.04
CA CYS A 193 11.66 -7.10 11.10
C CYS A 193 10.48 -8.06 11.03
N PHE A 194 9.55 -7.81 10.13
CA PHE A 194 8.32 -8.60 10.02
C PHE A 194 8.11 -9.23 8.64
N SER A 195 8.94 -8.93 7.64
CA SER A 195 8.83 -9.50 6.29
C SER A 195 10.19 -9.55 5.60
N PHE A 196 10.46 -8.64 4.66
CA PHE A 196 11.61 -8.63 3.74
C PHE A 196 12.97 -8.70 4.45
N LYS A 197 13.16 -7.96 5.54
CA LYS A 197 14.39 -7.97 6.33
C LYS A 197 14.75 -9.37 6.80
N GLY A 198 13.76 -10.10 7.29
CA GLY A 198 13.96 -11.44 7.83
C GLY A 198 14.07 -12.52 6.75
N ILE A 199 13.48 -12.29 5.56
CA ILE A 199 13.52 -13.24 4.44
C ILE A 199 14.88 -13.17 3.75
N ASP A 200 15.24 -12.02 3.16
CA ASP A 200 16.54 -11.77 2.56
C ASP A 200 16.83 -10.27 2.45
N ASN A 201 17.39 -9.71 3.51
CA ASN A 201 17.64 -8.27 3.61
C ASN A 201 18.52 -7.72 2.46
N ASN A 202 19.52 -8.50 2.03
CA ASN A 202 20.49 -8.07 1.03
C ASN A 202 19.91 -8.04 -0.40
N ILE A 203 18.86 -8.79 -0.65
CA ILE A 203 18.14 -8.78 -1.92
C ILE A 203 17.15 -7.62 -1.97
N TYR A 204 16.35 -7.47 -0.92
CA TYR A 204 15.23 -6.53 -0.93
C TYR A 204 15.62 -5.09 -0.67
N TYR A 205 16.74 -4.84 0.02
CA TYR A 205 17.16 -3.49 0.37
C TYR A 205 18.52 -3.11 -0.20
N MET A 206 18.70 -1.83 -0.47
CA MET A 206 20.00 -1.26 -0.78
C MET A 206 20.77 -1.07 0.51
N LEU A 207 21.93 -1.75 0.62
CA LEU A 207 22.78 -1.71 1.81
C LEU A 207 24.14 -1.10 1.49
N THR A 208 24.67 -0.36 2.48
CA THR A 208 26.06 0.07 2.48
C THR A 208 26.98 -1.13 2.70
N PRO A 209 28.29 -1.04 2.37
CA PRO A 209 29.23 -2.14 2.59
C PRO A 209 29.30 -2.66 4.02
N ASP A 210 28.95 -1.83 5.00
CA ASP A 210 28.94 -2.19 6.44
C ASP A 210 27.60 -2.77 6.90
N GLY A 211 26.63 -3.02 5.96
CA GLY A 211 25.35 -3.66 6.24
C GLY A 211 24.25 -2.72 6.77
N TYR A 212 24.44 -1.40 6.72
CA TYR A 212 23.41 -0.40 7.01
C TYR A 212 22.59 -0.08 5.78
N TYR A 213 21.45 0.62 5.97
CA TYR A 213 20.54 0.97 4.87
C TYR A 213 20.91 2.30 4.22
N TYR A 214 20.88 2.36 2.89
CA TYR A 214 20.70 3.63 2.21
C TYR A 214 19.34 4.23 2.57
N ASN A 215 19.27 5.56 2.63
CA ASN A 215 18.06 6.27 3.08
C ASN A 215 17.74 7.47 2.18
N PHE A 216 17.63 7.24 0.87
CA PHE A 216 17.30 8.30 -0.09
C PHE A 216 15.85 8.78 0.04
N SER A 217 14.96 7.94 0.60
CA SER A 217 13.56 8.29 0.86
C SER A 217 13.37 9.13 2.12
N GLY A 218 14.33 9.11 3.06
CA GLY A 218 14.16 9.68 4.40
C GLY A 218 13.39 8.77 5.37
N CYS A 219 12.90 7.60 4.92
CA CYS A 219 12.05 6.68 5.69
C CYS A 219 12.82 5.51 6.33
N GLY A 220 14.15 5.55 6.29
CA GLY A 220 15.01 4.59 6.97
C GLY A 220 15.56 3.47 6.08
N ASN A 221 14.92 3.16 4.97
CA ASN A 221 15.41 2.18 4.01
C ASN A 221 15.10 2.58 2.55
N VAL A 222 15.71 1.88 1.61
CA VAL A 222 15.41 1.98 0.19
C VAL A 222 15.32 0.56 -0.38
N MET A 223 14.23 0.26 -1.08
CA MET A 223 14.09 -1.01 -1.79
C MET A 223 15.05 -1.09 -2.99
N ASN A 224 15.66 -2.26 -3.18
CA ASN A 224 16.55 -2.54 -4.29
C ASN A 224 15.76 -2.88 -5.58
N CYS A 225 15.02 -1.90 -6.10
CA CYS A 225 13.99 -2.09 -7.13
C CYS A 225 14.53 -2.66 -8.44
N ASN A 226 15.82 -2.46 -8.76
CA ASN A 226 16.45 -2.99 -9.98
C ASN A 226 17.02 -4.41 -9.82
N HIS A 227 17.05 -4.96 -8.60
CA HIS A 227 17.35 -6.38 -8.41
C HIS A 227 16.26 -7.26 -9.06
N PRO A 228 16.60 -8.30 -9.84
CA PRO A 228 15.61 -9.09 -10.59
C PRO A 228 14.45 -9.65 -9.75
N ILE A 229 14.73 -10.07 -8.52
CA ILE A 229 13.71 -10.60 -7.60
C ILE A 229 12.76 -9.47 -7.14
N VAL A 230 13.30 -8.32 -6.75
CA VAL A 230 12.51 -7.18 -6.29
C VAL A 230 11.69 -6.59 -7.43
N ARG A 231 12.31 -6.44 -8.62
CA ARG A 231 11.60 -6.02 -9.82
C ARG A 231 10.43 -6.95 -10.16
N LYS A 232 10.66 -8.27 -10.10
CA LYS A 232 9.58 -9.24 -10.30
C LYS A 232 8.47 -9.07 -9.28
N PHE A 233 8.79 -8.89 -7.99
CA PHE A 233 7.84 -8.63 -6.92
C PHE A 233 6.97 -7.40 -7.22
N ILE A 234 7.59 -6.28 -7.63
CA ILE A 234 6.87 -5.04 -7.97
C ILE A 234 5.92 -5.27 -9.14
N ILE A 235 6.39 -5.89 -10.23
CA ILE A 235 5.56 -6.18 -11.41
C ILE A 235 4.43 -7.15 -11.05
N ASP A 236 4.68 -8.19 -10.27
CA ASP A 236 3.65 -9.12 -9.80
C ASP A 236 2.58 -8.38 -8.96
N CYS A 237 3.00 -7.43 -8.12
CA CYS A 237 2.09 -6.61 -7.32
C CYS A 237 1.19 -5.75 -8.22
N LEU A 238 1.75 -5.00 -9.14
CA LEU A 238 0.96 -4.16 -10.06
C LEU A 238 -0.01 -5.01 -10.90
N ARG A 239 0.47 -6.13 -11.45
CA ARG A 239 -0.40 -7.07 -12.18
C ARG A 239 -1.53 -7.61 -11.31
N TYR A 240 -1.25 -7.90 -10.03
CA TYR A 240 -2.29 -8.35 -9.11
C TYR A 240 -3.40 -7.31 -8.95
N TRP A 241 -3.06 -6.05 -8.75
CA TRP A 241 -4.04 -4.97 -8.61
C TRP A 241 -4.83 -4.73 -9.91
N VAL A 242 -4.18 -4.80 -11.07
CA VAL A 242 -4.88 -4.69 -12.36
C VAL A 242 -5.82 -5.89 -12.59
N ILE A 243 -5.35 -7.12 -12.36
CA ILE A 243 -6.12 -8.34 -12.70
C ILE A 243 -7.23 -8.60 -11.67
N ASN A 244 -6.95 -8.44 -10.37
CA ASN A 244 -7.88 -8.84 -9.31
C ASN A 244 -8.76 -7.68 -8.81
N TYR A 245 -8.33 -6.43 -8.99
CA TYR A 245 -9.09 -5.25 -8.56
C TYR A 245 -9.51 -4.35 -9.72
N ARG A 246 -9.08 -4.64 -10.96
CA ARG A 246 -9.42 -3.87 -12.14
C ARG A 246 -9.05 -2.38 -12.07
N VAL A 247 -7.97 -2.02 -11.34
CA VAL A 247 -7.47 -0.65 -11.32
C VAL A 247 -6.95 -0.21 -12.69
N ASP A 248 -7.11 1.06 -13.03
CA ASP A 248 -6.82 1.59 -14.36
C ASP A 248 -5.41 2.15 -14.46
N GLY A 249 -4.82 2.57 -13.33
CA GLY A 249 -3.49 3.16 -13.35
C GLY A 249 -2.82 3.20 -11.98
N PHE A 250 -1.56 3.69 -12.00
CA PHE A 250 -0.75 3.86 -10.79
C PHE A 250 -0.02 5.19 -10.82
N ARG A 251 0.03 5.86 -9.67
CA ARG A 251 0.94 6.97 -9.40
C ARG A 251 2.05 6.44 -8.51
N PHE A 252 3.30 6.62 -8.90
CA PHE A 252 4.45 6.13 -8.15
C PHE A 252 5.02 7.23 -7.26
N ASP A 253 4.99 7.01 -5.95
CA ASP A 253 5.67 7.87 -5.00
C ASP A 253 7.18 7.82 -5.19
N LEU A 254 7.84 8.99 -5.21
CA LEU A 254 9.28 9.16 -5.33
C LEU A 254 9.90 8.27 -6.43
N ALA A 255 9.29 8.21 -7.60
CA ALA A 255 9.71 7.33 -8.71
C ALA A 255 11.19 7.47 -9.09
N SER A 256 11.80 8.64 -8.90
CA SER A 256 13.22 8.87 -9.14
C SER A 256 14.15 8.01 -8.28
N ILE A 257 13.70 7.56 -7.10
CA ILE A 257 14.47 6.65 -6.24
C ILE A 257 14.56 5.25 -6.85
N LEU A 258 13.52 4.82 -7.58
CA LEU A 258 13.49 3.51 -8.26
C LEU A 258 14.56 3.41 -9.36
N SER A 259 15.11 4.54 -9.82
CA SER A 259 16.11 4.56 -10.88
C SER A 259 17.55 4.27 -10.42
N ARG A 260 17.77 3.84 -9.19
CA ARG A 260 19.11 3.60 -8.64
C ARG A 260 19.55 2.14 -8.76
N ASP A 261 20.85 1.94 -8.95
CA ASP A 261 21.46 0.61 -8.83
C ASP A 261 21.63 0.18 -7.36
N GLN A 262 22.08 -1.04 -7.13
CA GLN A 262 22.29 -1.59 -5.78
C GLN A 262 23.29 -0.81 -4.91
N ASN A 263 24.14 0.03 -5.51
CA ASN A 263 25.12 0.88 -4.82
C ASN A 263 24.60 2.30 -4.59
N GLY A 264 23.34 2.56 -4.99
CA GLY A 264 22.69 3.86 -4.85
C GLY A 264 22.99 4.86 -5.97
N ALA A 265 23.74 4.47 -7.01
CA ALA A 265 24.03 5.34 -8.15
C ALA A 265 22.83 5.43 -9.11
N PRO A 266 22.49 6.63 -9.62
CA PRO A 266 21.44 6.78 -10.62
C PRO A 266 21.79 6.02 -11.92
N MET A 267 20.79 5.35 -12.49
CA MET A 267 20.88 4.65 -13.77
C MET A 267 20.18 5.47 -14.86
N GLU A 268 20.78 5.56 -16.03
CA GLU A 268 20.17 6.21 -17.19
C GLU A 268 18.94 5.42 -17.70
N ASN A 269 19.04 4.10 -17.71
CA ASN A 269 18.00 3.20 -18.20
C ASN A 269 17.68 2.13 -17.13
N PRO A 270 16.96 2.50 -16.05
CA PRO A 270 16.68 1.57 -14.96
C PRO A 270 15.69 0.47 -15.39
N PRO A 271 16.05 -0.82 -15.24
CA PRO A 271 15.23 -1.93 -15.70
C PRO A 271 13.80 -1.97 -15.14
N ILE A 272 13.62 -1.48 -13.92
CA ILE A 272 12.27 -1.40 -13.34
C ILE A 272 11.37 -0.43 -14.10
N LEU A 273 11.86 0.77 -14.44
CA LEU A 273 11.05 1.77 -15.15
C LEU A 273 10.82 1.40 -16.63
N GLN A 274 11.68 0.56 -17.21
CA GLN A 274 11.46 0.02 -18.55
C GLN A 274 10.43 -1.11 -18.59
N GLY A 275 10.17 -1.74 -17.46
CA GLY A 275 9.24 -2.86 -17.31
C GLY A 275 7.83 -2.47 -16.86
N LEU A 276 7.65 -1.21 -16.48
CA LEU A 276 6.35 -0.62 -16.11
C LEU A 276 5.64 -0.08 -17.35
#